data_82a661bc604b7efa1f970351dae694e7
#
_entry.id   82a661bc604b7efa1f970351dae694e7
#
_cell.length_a   1.000
_cell.length_b   1.000
_cell.length_c   1.000
_cell.angle_alpha   90.00
_cell.angle_beta   90.00
_cell.angle_gamma   90.00
#
_symmetry.space_group_name_H-M   'P 1'
#
loop_
_entity.id
_entity.type
_entity.pdbx_description
1 polymer ?
#
loop_
_entity_poly.entity_id
_entity_poly.type
_entity_poly.pdbx_seq_one_letter_code
_entity_poly.pdbx_strand_id
1 'polypeptide(L)'
;ERKVAALIAAGYSNDYEGEAYNTVSGQNSNNSVRIPNKFFHKLEKGEDWEFIARSTGEVMNTKPSKEVWDAIGDAAWSCADPGVQYDDTINEWHTCPEGGRINASNPCSEYMFLDNTACNLASINLRKFFNESDNTFDVTGFEYTTRLWATVLEVSILMAQFPSKEVAQLSYDYRTTGLGFANLGSMLMVSGIAYDSEEARGIAGSITAIMTGVAYKTSAELASFLGAFDRYEENKEDMLRVMRNHRAAAYDAEGAYVGLEIKPQGIKAQHTPDYLLKAATKAWDDAVQL
;
A
#
# COMPACT_ATOMS: atom_id res chain seq x y z
N GLU A 1 17.11 -12.92 -21.55
CA GLU A 1 16.43 -12.63 -22.83
C GLU A 1 17.06 -13.38 -24.03
N ARG A 2 18.35 -13.20 -24.36
CA ARG A 2 18.97 -13.86 -25.53
C ARG A 2 18.88 -15.37 -25.50
N LYS A 3 19.06 -16.01 -24.33
CA LYS A 3 18.95 -17.45 -24.16
C LYS A 3 17.51 -17.93 -24.36
N VAL A 4 16.54 -17.23 -23.80
CA VAL A 4 15.11 -17.52 -23.95
C VAL A 4 14.70 -17.37 -25.41
N ALA A 5 15.07 -16.28 -26.08
CA ALA A 5 14.79 -16.08 -27.50
C ALA A 5 15.35 -17.20 -28.39
N ALA A 6 16.57 -17.69 -28.10
CA ALA A 6 17.16 -18.79 -28.81
C ALA A 6 16.41 -20.14 -28.60
N LEU A 7 15.93 -20.37 -27.37
CA LEU A 7 15.15 -21.57 -27.06
C LEU A 7 13.75 -21.52 -27.71
N ILE A 8 13.09 -20.36 -27.71
CA ILE A 8 11.81 -20.17 -28.41
C ILE A 8 11.99 -20.39 -29.91
N ALA A 9 13.07 -19.86 -30.52
CA ALA A 9 13.40 -20.10 -31.92
C ALA A 9 13.68 -21.58 -32.22
N ALA A 10 14.13 -22.35 -31.22
CA ALA A 10 14.33 -23.82 -31.32
C ALA A 10 13.05 -24.61 -31.06
N GLY A 11 11.90 -23.99 -30.89
CA GLY A 11 10.59 -24.64 -30.75
C GLY A 11 10.11 -24.85 -29.31
N TYR A 12 10.80 -24.31 -28.30
CA TYR A 12 10.31 -24.30 -26.92
C TYR A 12 9.16 -23.30 -26.75
N SER A 13 8.28 -23.57 -25.77
CA SER A 13 7.12 -22.70 -25.47
C SER A 13 7.56 -21.29 -25.09
N ASN A 14 6.79 -20.29 -25.55
CA ASN A 14 6.91 -18.90 -25.11
C ASN A 14 6.18 -18.63 -23.78
N ASP A 15 5.65 -19.67 -23.14
CA ASP A 15 5.04 -19.56 -21.82
C ASP A 15 6.12 -19.27 -20.76
N TYR A 16 5.88 -18.29 -19.90
CA TYR A 16 6.85 -17.95 -18.85
C TYR A 16 7.06 -19.07 -17.81
N GLU A 17 6.11 -20.00 -17.65
CA GLU A 17 6.25 -21.23 -16.86
C GLU A 17 6.93 -22.36 -17.66
N GLY A 18 7.20 -22.14 -18.94
CA GLY A 18 7.78 -23.13 -19.84
C GLY A 18 9.29 -23.34 -19.66
N GLU A 19 9.81 -24.39 -20.29
CA GLU A 19 11.23 -24.81 -20.17
C GLU A 19 12.21 -23.71 -20.61
N ALA A 20 11.86 -22.88 -21.59
CA ALA A 20 12.72 -21.79 -22.05
C ALA A 20 13.05 -20.81 -20.90
N TYR A 21 12.07 -20.43 -20.08
CA TYR A 21 12.24 -19.53 -18.95
C TYR A 21 12.85 -20.22 -17.73
N ASN A 22 12.51 -21.48 -17.46
CA ASN A 22 13.06 -22.23 -16.34
C ASN A 22 14.58 -22.43 -16.42
N THR A 23 15.18 -22.23 -17.58
CA THR A 23 16.64 -22.36 -17.79
C THR A 23 17.43 -21.07 -17.54
N VAL A 24 16.75 -19.93 -17.30
CA VAL A 24 17.41 -18.64 -17.06
C VAL A 24 17.42 -18.29 -15.57
N SER A 25 18.41 -17.49 -15.14
CA SER A 25 18.51 -17.00 -13.77
C SER A 25 17.52 -15.84 -13.52
N GLY A 26 17.15 -15.64 -12.26
CA GLY A 26 16.27 -14.56 -11.86
C GLY A 26 14.78 -14.88 -11.87
N GLN A 27 14.39 -16.13 -12.13
CA GLN A 27 12.97 -16.54 -12.18
C GLN A 27 12.26 -16.48 -10.81
N ASN A 28 13.03 -16.59 -9.72
CA ASN A 28 12.50 -16.49 -8.36
C ASN A 28 12.65 -15.10 -7.76
N SER A 29 12.97 -14.10 -8.59
CA SER A 29 13.01 -12.70 -8.19
C SER A 29 11.62 -12.09 -8.31
N ASN A 30 11.26 -11.25 -7.36
CA ASN A 30 10.09 -10.37 -7.45
C ASN A 30 10.59 -8.96 -7.80
N ASN A 31 10.20 -8.45 -8.95
CA ASN A 31 10.73 -7.21 -9.47
C ASN A 31 9.66 -6.13 -9.55
N SER A 32 10.02 -4.91 -9.19
CA SER A 32 9.16 -3.74 -9.35
C SER A 32 9.93 -2.60 -10.00
N VAL A 33 9.23 -1.82 -10.81
CA VAL A 33 9.74 -0.59 -11.40
C VAL A 33 9.18 0.58 -10.60
N ARG A 34 10.07 1.39 -10.01
CA ARG A 34 9.68 2.60 -9.30
C ARG A 34 9.73 3.79 -10.25
N ILE A 35 8.59 4.43 -10.48
CA ILE A 35 8.39 5.43 -11.54
C ILE A 35 8.07 6.78 -10.90
N PRO A 36 8.87 7.84 -11.15
CA PRO A 36 8.57 9.20 -10.69
C PRO A 36 7.50 9.86 -11.58
N ASN A 37 6.78 10.85 -11.04
CA ASN A 37 5.77 11.63 -11.79
C ASN A 37 6.35 12.28 -13.05
N LYS A 38 7.64 12.69 -13.01
CA LYS A 38 8.35 13.21 -14.18
C LYS A 38 8.32 12.27 -15.39
N PHE A 39 8.32 10.94 -15.17
CA PHE A 39 8.20 9.97 -16.26
C PHE A 39 6.82 10.08 -16.93
N PHE A 40 5.74 10.16 -16.16
CA PHE A 40 4.40 10.28 -16.67
C PHE A 40 4.17 11.60 -17.41
N HIS A 41 4.71 12.71 -16.90
CA HIS A 41 4.68 13.99 -17.59
C HIS A 41 5.38 13.95 -18.96
N LYS A 42 6.51 13.23 -19.06
CA LYS A 42 7.20 13.02 -20.34
C LYS A 42 6.40 12.08 -21.25
N LEU A 43 5.80 11.04 -20.70
CA LEU A 43 4.96 10.10 -21.44
C LEU A 43 3.75 10.80 -22.08
N GLU A 44 3.04 11.64 -21.35
CA GLU A 44 1.92 12.43 -21.83
C GLU A 44 2.29 13.40 -22.96
N LYS A 45 3.51 13.96 -22.90
CA LYS A 45 4.05 14.87 -23.91
C LYS A 45 4.69 14.16 -25.11
N GLY A 46 4.84 12.83 -25.05
CA GLY A 46 5.55 12.06 -26.09
C GLY A 46 7.05 12.31 -26.11
N GLU A 47 7.64 12.71 -24.99
CA GLU A 47 9.08 12.98 -24.83
C GLU A 47 9.87 11.71 -24.53
N ASP A 48 11.19 11.79 -24.74
CA ASP A 48 12.10 10.70 -24.42
C ASP A 48 12.42 10.62 -22.92
N TRP A 49 12.64 9.39 -22.46
CA TRP A 49 13.13 9.10 -21.12
C TRP A 49 14.64 8.80 -21.13
N GLU A 50 15.37 9.43 -20.23
CA GLU A 50 16.80 9.24 -20.04
C GLU A 50 17.07 8.28 -18.86
N PHE A 51 17.86 7.24 -19.12
CA PHE A 51 18.37 6.33 -18.10
C PHE A 51 19.69 6.88 -17.59
N ILE A 52 19.73 7.27 -16.34
CA ILE A 52 20.87 7.95 -15.71
C ILE A 52 21.62 6.97 -14.80
N ALA A 53 22.93 6.87 -14.94
CA ALA A 53 23.78 6.09 -14.06
C ALA A 53 23.78 6.69 -12.65
N ARG A 54 23.45 5.90 -11.64
CA ARG A 54 23.40 6.37 -10.23
C ARG A 54 24.76 6.78 -9.69
N SER A 55 25.85 6.13 -10.17
CA SER A 55 27.23 6.37 -9.71
C SER A 55 27.86 7.63 -10.30
N THR A 56 27.53 7.98 -11.56
CA THR A 56 28.18 9.08 -12.27
C THR A 56 27.26 10.24 -12.58
N GLY A 57 25.95 10.05 -12.59
CA GLY A 57 24.96 11.03 -13.03
C GLY A 57 24.89 11.19 -14.55
N GLU A 58 25.61 10.38 -15.33
CA GLU A 58 25.62 10.45 -16.78
C GLU A 58 24.43 9.73 -17.41
N VAL A 59 23.96 10.25 -18.55
CA VAL A 59 22.92 9.58 -19.36
C VAL A 59 23.55 8.37 -20.04
N MET A 60 23.08 7.18 -19.67
CA MET A 60 23.53 5.90 -20.22
C MET A 60 22.75 5.48 -21.46
N ASN A 61 21.50 5.85 -21.55
CA ASN A 61 20.62 5.51 -22.67
C ASN A 61 19.44 6.49 -22.69
N THR A 62 18.83 6.63 -23.85
CA THR A 62 17.62 7.43 -24.06
C THR A 62 16.65 6.63 -24.92
N LYS A 63 15.38 6.58 -24.52
CA LYS A 63 14.31 5.88 -25.24
C LYS A 63 13.02 6.71 -25.20
N PRO A 64 12.13 6.61 -26.20
CA PRO A 64 10.79 7.15 -26.10
C PRO A 64 10.09 6.63 -24.82
N SER A 65 9.51 7.51 -24.01
CA SER A 65 8.82 7.12 -22.76
C SER A 65 7.72 6.10 -23.03
N LYS A 66 7.04 6.23 -24.18
CA LYS A 66 6.02 5.26 -24.60
C LYS A 66 6.58 3.85 -24.82
N GLU A 67 7.75 3.72 -25.44
CA GLU A 67 8.40 2.40 -25.63
C GLU A 67 8.72 1.73 -24.27
N VAL A 68 9.18 2.53 -23.32
CA VAL A 68 9.47 2.02 -21.95
C VAL A 68 8.19 1.60 -21.25
N TRP A 69 7.12 2.40 -21.35
CA TRP A 69 5.84 2.10 -20.72
C TRP A 69 5.17 0.87 -21.33
N ASP A 70 5.17 0.76 -22.66
CA ASP A 70 4.62 -0.40 -23.36
C ASP A 70 5.38 -1.68 -22.99
N ALA A 71 6.72 -1.64 -22.89
CA ALA A 71 7.52 -2.78 -22.48
C ALA A 71 7.23 -3.24 -21.03
N ILE A 72 6.93 -2.32 -20.11
CA ILE A 72 6.48 -2.64 -18.76
C ILE A 72 5.11 -3.34 -18.80
N GLY A 73 4.16 -2.78 -19.58
CA GLY A 73 2.83 -3.34 -19.75
C GLY A 73 2.83 -4.74 -20.37
N ASP A 74 3.61 -4.92 -21.43
CA ASP A 74 3.74 -6.23 -22.10
C ASP A 74 4.36 -7.29 -21.19
N ALA A 75 5.37 -6.93 -20.41
CA ALA A 75 5.99 -7.85 -19.46
C ALA A 75 5.00 -8.20 -18.33
N ALA A 76 4.32 -7.22 -17.74
CA ALA A 76 3.34 -7.44 -16.68
C ALA A 76 2.16 -8.31 -17.15
N TRP A 77 1.72 -8.11 -18.38
CA TRP A 77 0.68 -8.95 -18.98
C TRP A 77 1.16 -10.39 -19.21
N SER A 78 2.40 -10.56 -19.65
CA SER A 78 2.95 -11.87 -20.04
C SER A 78 3.30 -12.74 -18.84
N CYS A 79 3.82 -12.17 -17.74
CA CYS A 79 4.35 -12.94 -16.61
C CYS A 79 4.04 -12.34 -15.22
N ALA A 80 3.13 -11.39 -15.14
CA ALA A 80 2.75 -10.67 -13.91
C ALA A 80 3.89 -9.85 -13.26
N ASP A 81 5.03 -9.71 -13.91
CA ASP A 81 6.18 -8.89 -13.51
C ASP A 81 6.57 -7.92 -14.64
N PRO A 82 7.07 -6.71 -14.32
CA PRO A 82 7.28 -6.15 -13.00
C PRO A 82 6.01 -5.56 -12.36
N GLY A 83 6.00 -5.43 -11.03
CA GLY A 83 5.10 -4.51 -10.34
C GLY A 83 5.47 -3.06 -10.64
N VAL A 84 4.52 -2.13 -10.49
CA VAL A 84 4.73 -0.68 -10.67
C VAL A 84 4.53 0.03 -9.35
N GLN A 85 5.48 0.90 -9.00
CA GLN A 85 5.43 1.73 -7.79
C GLN A 85 5.58 3.20 -8.17
N TYR A 86 4.70 4.05 -7.66
CA TYR A 86 4.65 5.49 -7.94
C TYR A 86 5.49 6.24 -6.92
N ASP A 87 6.74 6.55 -7.28
CA ASP A 87 7.78 7.01 -6.36
C ASP A 87 7.42 8.28 -5.58
N ASP A 88 6.93 9.31 -6.28
CA ASP A 88 6.59 10.58 -5.65
C ASP A 88 5.34 10.45 -4.79
N THR A 89 4.27 9.81 -5.30
CA THR A 89 3.05 9.56 -4.54
C THR A 89 3.32 8.77 -3.26
N ILE A 90 4.16 7.72 -3.31
CA ILE A 90 4.53 6.96 -2.12
C ILE A 90 5.20 7.84 -1.08
N ASN A 91 6.12 8.71 -1.50
CA ASN A 91 6.85 9.60 -0.59
C ASN A 91 6.01 10.81 -0.13
N GLU A 92 5.01 11.25 -0.90
CA GLU A 92 4.02 12.24 -0.45
C GLU A 92 3.16 11.75 0.72
N TRP A 93 2.92 10.44 0.80
CA TRP A 93 2.20 9.78 1.89
C TRP A 93 3.11 9.23 2.99
N HIS A 94 4.40 9.54 2.95
CA HIS A 94 5.34 9.09 3.97
C HIS A 94 5.08 9.75 5.32
N THR A 95 4.94 8.92 6.37
CA THR A 95 4.66 9.39 7.74
C THR A 95 5.92 9.75 8.52
N CYS A 96 7.10 9.28 8.08
CA CYS A 96 8.36 9.46 8.80
C CYS A 96 9.51 9.89 7.86
N PRO A 97 9.39 11.02 7.12
CA PRO A 97 10.39 11.42 6.13
C PRO A 97 11.72 11.86 6.73
N GLU A 98 11.77 12.29 7.99
CA GLU A 98 13.02 12.61 8.68
C GLU A 98 13.93 11.39 8.87
N GLY A 99 13.35 10.19 8.83
CA GLY A 99 14.10 8.93 8.84
C GLY A 99 14.75 8.57 7.51
N GLY A 100 14.40 9.25 6.44
CA GLY A 100 14.88 9.01 5.08
C GLY A 100 13.76 8.84 4.07
N ARG A 101 14.13 8.53 2.83
CA ARG A 101 13.19 8.31 1.73
C ARG A 101 12.74 6.85 1.65
N ILE A 102 11.51 6.62 1.27
CA ILE A 102 11.04 5.27 0.90
C ILE A 102 11.59 4.91 -0.48
N ASN A 103 12.52 3.96 -0.51
CA ASN A 103 13.24 3.55 -1.73
C ASN A 103 12.68 2.28 -2.37
N ALA A 104 12.07 1.41 -1.58
CA ALA A 104 11.58 0.10 -2.01
C ALA A 104 10.39 -0.36 -1.17
N SER A 105 9.90 -1.56 -1.43
CA SER A 105 8.87 -2.23 -0.65
C SER A 105 9.20 -3.70 -0.45
N ASN A 106 8.39 -4.41 0.31
CA ASN A 106 8.35 -5.86 0.28
C ASN A 106 7.81 -6.35 -1.10
N PRO A 107 7.90 -7.66 -1.41
CA PRO A 107 7.52 -8.20 -2.72
C PRO A 107 6.09 -7.86 -3.17
N CYS A 108 5.13 -7.91 -2.27
CA CYS A 108 3.71 -7.64 -2.60
C CYS A 108 3.35 -6.15 -2.60
N SER A 109 4.29 -5.27 -2.28
CA SER A 109 4.17 -3.80 -2.27
C SER A 109 3.17 -3.22 -1.24
N GLU A 110 2.76 -3.98 -0.25
CA GLU A 110 1.92 -3.47 0.85
C GLU A 110 2.71 -2.71 1.91
N TYR A 111 4.03 -2.95 2.03
CA TYR A 111 4.89 -2.28 3.00
C TYR A 111 5.78 -1.25 2.33
N MET A 112 5.32 -0.02 2.31
CA MET A 112 6.01 1.16 1.78
C MET A 112 6.58 1.97 2.94
N PHE A 113 7.82 1.68 3.35
CA PHE A 113 8.47 2.35 4.47
C PHE A 113 10.00 2.39 4.31
N LEU A 114 10.71 2.77 5.37
CA LEU A 114 12.15 2.96 5.37
C LEU A 114 12.91 1.64 5.20
N ASP A 115 14.10 1.71 4.60
CA ASP A 115 15.03 0.60 4.50
C ASP A 115 15.39 0.06 5.89
N ASN A 116 15.72 -1.23 5.97
CA ASN A 116 16.09 -1.93 7.20
C ASN A 116 15.02 -1.86 8.31
N THR A 117 13.76 -1.75 7.94
CA THR A 117 12.62 -1.91 8.84
C THR A 117 11.83 -3.16 8.49
N ALA A 118 11.00 -3.62 9.40
CA ALA A 118 10.10 -4.75 9.17
C ALA A 118 8.73 -4.46 9.77
N CYS A 119 7.71 -5.17 9.31
CA CYS A 119 6.39 -5.13 9.94
C CYS A 119 5.89 -6.53 10.28
N ASN A 120 5.22 -6.66 11.42
CA ASN A 120 4.48 -7.84 11.80
C ASN A 120 3.10 -7.78 11.15
N LEU A 121 2.58 -8.93 10.73
CA LEU A 121 1.36 -8.99 9.92
C LEU A 121 0.21 -9.68 10.64
N ALA A 122 -1.00 -9.14 10.45
CA ALA A 122 -2.26 -9.79 10.76
C ALA A 122 -3.31 -9.46 9.69
N SER A 123 -4.27 -10.37 9.47
CA SER A 123 -5.38 -10.15 8.54
C SER A 123 -6.68 -10.57 9.17
N ILE A 124 -7.69 -9.69 9.10
CA ILE A 124 -9.03 -9.89 9.63
C ILE A 124 -9.92 -10.48 8.53
N ASN A 125 -10.62 -11.57 8.82
CA ASN A 125 -11.54 -12.16 7.86
C ASN A 125 -12.89 -11.42 7.88
N LEU A 126 -13.13 -10.55 6.89
CA LEU A 126 -14.34 -9.72 6.79
C LEU A 126 -15.63 -10.53 6.77
N ARG A 127 -15.60 -11.73 6.20
CA ARG A 127 -16.78 -12.60 6.10
C ARG A 127 -17.35 -12.99 7.46
N LYS A 128 -16.57 -12.93 8.54
CA LYS A 128 -16.99 -13.21 9.90
C LYS A 128 -17.81 -12.09 10.55
N PHE A 129 -17.77 -10.90 9.97
CA PHE A 129 -18.50 -9.71 10.43
C PHE A 129 -19.72 -9.41 9.55
N PHE A 130 -19.96 -10.21 8.52
CA PHE A 130 -21.10 -10.03 7.64
C PHE A 130 -22.27 -10.91 8.08
N ASN A 131 -23.43 -10.29 8.31
CA ASN A 131 -24.66 -10.97 8.66
C ASN A 131 -25.54 -11.14 7.41
N GLU A 132 -25.71 -12.39 6.97
CA GLU A 132 -26.49 -12.73 5.79
C GLU A 132 -28.01 -12.52 5.98
N SER A 133 -28.52 -12.55 7.21
CA SER A 133 -29.94 -12.46 7.47
C SER A 133 -30.52 -11.08 7.19
N ASP A 134 -29.73 -10.03 7.38
CA ASP A 134 -30.14 -8.64 7.19
C ASP A 134 -29.21 -7.85 6.25
N ASN A 135 -28.24 -8.55 5.66
CA ASN A 135 -27.27 -7.98 4.72
C ASN A 135 -26.46 -6.82 5.32
N THR A 136 -26.09 -6.92 6.60
CA THR A 136 -25.33 -5.88 7.31
C THR A 136 -23.93 -6.33 7.70
N PHE A 137 -23.04 -5.35 7.88
CA PHE A 137 -21.71 -5.57 8.41
C PHE A 137 -21.64 -5.15 9.88
N ASP A 138 -21.13 -6.03 10.75
CA ASP A 138 -20.95 -5.78 12.19
C ASP A 138 -19.75 -4.83 12.41
N VAL A 139 -20.01 -3.54 12.33
CA VAL A 139 -19.02 -2.48 12.56
C VAL A 139 -18.43 -2.58 13.97
N THR A 140 -19.27 -2.78 15.00
CA THR A 140 -18.82 -2.81 16.39
C THR A 140 -17.86 -3.95 16.68
N GLY A 141 -18.19 -5.15 16.21
CA GLY A 141 -17.31 -6.32 16.33
C GLY A 141 -16.03 -6.15 15.54
N PHE A 142 -16.10 -5.50 14.36
CA PHE A 142 -14.93 -5.22 13.54
C PHE A 142 -13.99 -4.17 14.17
N GLU A 143 -14.52 -3.08 14.71
CA GLU A 143 -13.76 -2.07 15.47
C GLU A 143 -13.05 -2.69 16.68
N TYR A 144 -13.77 -3.50 17.46
CA TYR A 144 -13.19 -4.21 18.61
C TYR A 144 -12.05 -5.14 18.19
N THR A 145 -12.27 -5.92 17.13
CA THR A 145 -11.25 -6.84 16.60
C THR A 145 -10.04 -6.10 16.04
N THR A 146 -10.24 -4.99 15.36
CA THR A 146 -9.18 -4.11 14.88
C THR A 146 -8.33 -3.56 16.03
N ARG A 147 -8.98 -3.05 17.07
CA ARG A 147 -8.31 -2.58 18.29
C ARG A 147 -7.47 -3.70 18.94
N LEU A 148 -8.03 -4.89 19.07
CA LEU A 148 -7.35 -6.04 19.65
C LEU A 148 -6.10 -6.39 18.83
N TRP A 149 -6.22 -6.52 17.51
CA TRP A 149 -5.09 -6.85 16.64
C TRP A 149 -4.05 -5.74 16.56
N ALA A 150 -4.44 -4.47 16.56
CA ALA A 150 -3.48 -3.37 16.67
C ALA A 150 -2.63 -3.49 17.95
N THR A 151 -3.25 -3.81 19.08
CA THR A 151 -2.55 -4.04 20.34
C THR A 151 -1.65 -5.29 20.30
N VAL A 152 -2.12 -6.40 19.72
CA VAL A 152 -1.34 -7.63 19.57
C VAL A 152 -0.12 -7.41 18.67
N LEU A 153 -0.27 -6.70 17.57
CA LEU A 153 0.82 -6.38 16.67
C LEU A 153 1.88 -5.51 17.36
N GLU A 154 1.45 -4.51 18.12
CA GLU A 154 2.35 -3.65 18.92
C GLU A 154 3.17 -4.48 19.93
N VAL A 155 2.52 -5.35 20.69
CA VAL A 155 3.21 -6.25 21.65
C VAL A 155 4.17 -7.19 20.91
N SER A 156 3.79 -7.69 19.74
CA SER A 156 4.59 -8.65 18.97
C SER A 156 5.92 -8.08 18.45
N ILE A 157 6.05 -6.76 18.29
CA ILE A 157 7.33 -6.12 17.92
C ILE A 157 8.40 -6.41 18.97
N LEU A 158 8.05 -6.36 20.26
CA LEU A 158 8.98 -6.66 21.35
C LEU A 158 9.38 -8.14 21.43
N MET A 159 8.58 -9.03 20.86
CA MET A 159 8.80 -10.48 20.87
C MET A 159 9.41 -11.00 19.57
N ALA A 160 9.50 -10.18 18.54
CA ALA A 160 9.97 -10.58 17.22
C ALA A 160 11.48 -10.82 17.21
N GLN A 161 11.90 -11.76 16.37
CA GLN A 161 13.30 -11.98 16.03
C GLN A 161 13.57 -11.43 14.63
N PHE A 162 14.62 -10.63 14.51
CA PHE A 162 14.99 -9.97 13.27
C PHE A 162 16.31 -10.51 12.71
N PRO A 163 16.53 -10.45 11.38
CA PRO A 163 17.72 -11.04 10.74
C PRO A 163 19.01 -10.31 11.08
N SER A 164 18.96 -9.04 11.49
CA SER A 164 20.14 -8.26 11.89
C SER A 164 19.79 -7.30 13.03
N LYS A 165 20.85 -6.81 13.71
CA LYS A 165 20.70 -5.80 14.77
C LYS A 165 20.14 -4.49 14.25
N GLU A 166 20.50 -4.10 13.06
CA GLU A 166 20.02 -2.86 12.41
C GLU A 166 18.51 -2.93 12.17
N VAL A 167 18.04 -4.05 11.57
CA VAL A 167 16.60 -4.27 11.36
C VAL A 167 15.84 -4.32 12.69
N ALA A 168 16.40 -4.94 13.71
CA ALA A 168 15.81 -4.99 15.06
C ALA A 168 15.67 -3.58 15.65
N GLN A 169 16.74 -2.77 15.57
CA GLN A 169 16.75 -1.42 16.12
C GLN A 169 15.74 -0.51 15.41
N LEU A 170 15.77 -0.45 14.07
CA LEU A 170 14.87 0.43 13.32
C LEU A 170 13.41 -0.04 13.41
N SER A 171 13.15 -1.34 13.47
CA SER A 171 11.80 -1.84 13.71
C SER A 171 11.27 -1.47 15.10
N TYR A 172 12.13 -1.41 16.09
CA TYR A 172 11.78 -0.92 17.44
C TYR A 172 11.55 0.60 17.43
N ASP A 173 12.46 1.37 16.83
CA ASP A 173 12.41 2.84 16.81
C ASP A 173 11.15 3.38 16.10
N TYR A 174 10.69 2.72 15.04
CA TYR A 174 9.52 3.13 14.24
C TYR A 174 8.24 2.35 14.53
N ARG A 175 8.33 1.15 15.09
CA ARG A 175 7.22 0.30 15.54
C ARG A 175 6.15 0.07 14.48
N THR A 176 6.56 -0.20 13.24
CA THR A 176 5.63 -0.41 12.12
C THR A 176 4.89 -1.73 12.23
N THR A 177 3.58 -1.70 11.99
CA THR A 177 2.69 -2.86 12.04
C THR A 177 1.89 -2.98 10.75
N GLY A 178 1.60 -4.21 10.32
CA GLY A 178 0.81 -4.51 9.13
C GLY A 178 -0.52 -5.16 9.48
N LEU A 179 -1.61 -4.40 9.45
CA LEU A 179 -2.96 -4.91 9.66
C LEU A 179 -3.77 -4.81 8.36
N GLY A 180 -4.24 -5.93 7.88
CA GLY A 180 -5.05 -6.03 6.67
C GLY A 180 -6.32 -6.83 6.87
N PHE A 181 -6.98 -7.15 5.76
CA PHE A 181 -8.16 -8.01 5.77
C PHE A 181 -8.17 -8.98 4.58
N ALA A 182 -8.97 -10.02 4.70
CA ALA A 182 -9.24 -11.01 3.66
C ALA A 182 -10.74 -11.16 3.45
N ASN A 183 -11.11 -11.80 2.33
CA ASN A 183 -12.49 -12.16 2.00
C ASN A 183 -13.44 -10.98 1.69
N LEU A 184 -12.91 -9.84 1.24
CA LEU A 184 -13.74 -8.76 0.69
C LEU A 184 -14.59 -9.27 -0.49
N GLY A 185 -13.96 -9.92 -1.47
CA GLY A 185 -14.67 -10.47 -2.62
C GLY A 185 -15.75 -11.50 -2.24
N SER A 186 -15.45 -12.40 -1.30
CA SER A 186 -16.43 -13.37 -0.80
C SER A 186 -17.61 -12.70 -0.11
N MET A 187 -17.37 -11.65 0.66
CA MET A 187 -18.41 -10.87 1.33
C MET A 187 -19.32 -10.18 0.31
N LEU A 188 -18.73 -9.50 -0.68
CA LEU A 188 -19.48 -8.82 -1.75
C LEU A 188 -20.30 -9.80 -2.59
N MET A 189 -19.75 -10.96 -2.93
CA MET A 189 -20.48 -12.00 -3.68
C MET A 189 -21.71 -12.52 -2.91
N VAL A 190 -21.57 -12.78 -1.61
CA VAL A 190 -22.69 -13.20 -0.77
C VAL A 190 -23.73 -12.10 -0.59
N SER A 191 -23.29 -10.83 -0.57
CA SER A 191 -24.17 -9.65 -0.54
C SER A 191 -24.89 -9.39 -1.86
N GLY A 192 -24.51 -10.08 -2.95
CA GLY A 192 -25.04 -9.83 -4.30
C GLY A 192 -24.52 -8.56 -4.95
N ILE A 193 -23.39 -8.02 -4.47
CA ILE A 193 -22.76 -6.79 -4.96
C ILE A 193 -21.64 -7.15 -5.94
N ALA A 194 -21.66 -6.55 -7.14
CA ALA A 194 -20.61 -6.76 -8.13
C ALA A 194 -19.28 -6.16 -7.65
N TYR A 195 -18.19 -6.92 -7.74
CA TYR A 195 -16.87 -6.54 -7.23
C TYR A 195 -16.35 -5.22 -7.84
N ASP A 196 -16.64 -4.96 -9.10
CA ASP A 196 -16.23 -3.76 -9.86
C ASP A 196 -17.26 -2.61 -9.82
N SER A 197 -18.27 -2.69 -8.94
CA SER A 197 -19.29 -1.63 -8.79
C SER A 197 -18.80 -0.46 -7.93
N GLU A 198 -19.44 0.71 -8.10
CA GLU A 198 -19.20 1.87 -7.24
C GLU A 198 -19.58 1.58 -5.77
N GLU A 199 -20.65 0.80 -5.56
CA GLU A 199 -21.07 0.38 -4.22
C GLU A 199 -19.98 -0.49 -3.55
N ALA A 200 -19.40 -1.46 -4.27
CA ALA A 200 -18.29 -2.26 -3.76
C ALA A 200 -17.09 -1.42 -3.36
N ARG A 201 -16.74 -0.41 -4.19
CA ARG A 201 -15.66 0.54 -3.88
C ARG A 201 -15.98 1.38 -2.64
N GLY A 202 -17.22 1.85 -2.49
CA GLY A 202 -17.68 2.59 -1.30
C GLY A 202 -17.59 1.75 -0.02
N ILE A 203 -18.04 0.50 -0.07
CA ILE A 203 -17.95 -0.46 1.04
C ILE A 203 -16.49 -0.76 1.39
N ALA A 204 -15.66 -1.09 0.40
CA ALA A 204 -14.24 -1.39 0.60
C ALA A 204 -13.50 -0.19 1.21
N GLY A 205 -13.73 1.01 0.67
CA GLY A 205 -13.16 2.26 1.19
C GLY A 205 -13.57 2.52 2.64
N SER A 206 -14.84 2.32 2.98
CA SER A 206 -15.34 2.52 4.34
C SER A 206 -14.77 1.51 5.33
N ILE A 207 -14.72 0.22 4.99
CA ILE A 207 -14.12 -0.82 5.84
C ILE A 207 -12.64 -0.53 6.08
N THR A 208 -11.91 -0.13 5.02
CA THR A 208 -10.50 0.26 5.13
C THR A 208 -10.32 1.48 6.02
N ALA A 209 -11.17 2.50 5.86
CA ALA A 209 -11.13 3.71 6.68
C ALA A 209 -11.42 3.42 8.16
N ILE A 210 -12.40 2.55 8.46
CA ILE A 210 -12.70 2.10 9.83
C ILE A 210 -11.47 1.40 10.42
N MET A 211 -10.94 0.40 9.71
CA MET A 211 -9.78 -0.36 10.21
C MET A 211 -8.57 0.54 10.47
N THR A 212 -8.22 1.40 9.52
CA THR A 212 -7.05 2.25 9.63
C THR A 212 -7.23 3.32 10.70
N GLY A 213 -8.39 3.99 10.72
CA GLY A 213 -8.72 5.00 11.74
C GLY A 213 -8.72 4.42 13.16
N VAL A 214 -9.34 3.25 13.37
CA VAL A 214 -9.34 2.56 14.67
C VAL A 214 -7.94 2.10 15.06
N ALA A 215 -7.12 1.62 14.12
CA ALA A 215 -5.74 1.24 14.40
C ALA A 215 -4.90 2.44 14.85
N TYR A 216 -4.97 3.58 14.18
CA TYR A 216 -4.27 4.80 14.58
C TYR A 216 -4.80 5.38 15.90
N LYS A 217 -6.12 5.37 16.11
CA LYS A 217 -6.72 5.72 17.41
C LYS A 217 -6.14 4.85 18.52
N THR A 218 -6.09 3.53 18.32
CA THR A 218 -5.54 2.59 19.30
C THR A 218 -4.06 2.86 19.56
N SER A 219 -3.28 3.17 18.52
CA SER A 219 -1.88 3.55 18.64
C SER A 219 -1.72 4.82 19.50
N ALA A 220 -2.52 5.85 19.27
CA ALA A 220 -2.51 7.08 20.07
C ALA A 220 -2.91 6.82 21.54
N GLU A 221 -3.92 5.98 21.79
CA GLU A 221 -4.30 5.58 23.14
C GLU A 221 -3.16 4.83 23.85
N LEU A 222 -2.49 3.90 23.17
CA LEU A 222 -1.31 3.20 23.73
C LEU A 222 -0.17 4.18 24.02
N ALA A 223 0.08 5.12 23.11
CA ALA A 223 1.10 6.15 23.30
C ALA A 223 0.82 7.05 24.51
N SER A 224 -0.43 7.29 24.86
CA SER A 224 -0.79 8.06 26.07
C SER A 224 -0.33 7.41 27.38
N PHE A 225 -0.14 6.10 27.41
CA PHE A 225 0.30 5.33 28.57
C PHE A 225 1.78 4.94 28.51
N LEU A 226 2.28 4.61 27.32
CA LEU A 226 3.59 4.02 27.09
C LEU A 226 4.62 5.01 26.53
N GLY A 227 4.15 6.18 26.07
CA GLY A 227 4.92 7.09 25.22
C GLY A 227 4.76 6.77 23.75
N ALA A 228 5.01 7.74 22.88
CA ALA A 228 5.04 7.56 21.45
C ALA A 228 6.29 6.74 21.03
N PHE A 229 6.31 6.23 19.80
CA PHE A 229 7.51 5.58 19.27
C PHE A 229 8.69 6.56 19.17
N ASP A 230 9.92 6.05 19.28
CA ASP A 230 11.13 6.88 19.52
C ASP A 230 11.34 7.97 18.47
N ARG A 231 10.96 7.71 17.22
CA ARG A 231 11.09 8.66 16.11
C ARG A 231 9.87 9.53 15.84
N TYR A 232 8.90 9.58 16.76
CA TYR A 232 7.66 10.31 16.57
C TYR A 232 7.85 11.82 16.53
N GLU A 233 8.56 12.41 17.51
CA GLU A 233 8.64 13.86 17.65
C GLU A 233 9.26 14.56 16.43
N GLU A 234 10.26 13.96 15.81
CA GLU A 234 10.90 14.49 14.61
C GLU A 234 10.01 14.37 13.35
N ASN A 235 9.06 13.43 13.34
CA ASN A 235 8.17 13.14 12.19
C ASN A 235 6.70 13.58 12.43
N LYS A 236 6.40 14.14 13.57
CA LYS A 236 5.04 14.43 14.04
C LYS A 236 4.18 15.21 13.05
N GLU A 237 4.72 16.29 12.49
CA GLU A 237 3.95 17.14 11.58
C GLU A 237 3.61 16.43 10.27
N ASP A 238 4.55 15.65 9.72
CA ASP A 238 4.31 14.87 8.52
C ASP A 238 3.33 13.72 8.77
N MET A 239 3.46 13.01 9.88
CA MET A 239 2.52 11.97 10.27
C MET A 239 1.10 12.54 10.44
N LEU A 240 0.94 13.65 11.15
CA LEU A 240 -0.36 14.30 11.32
C LEU A 240 -0.93 14.85 10.00
N ARG A 241 -0.07 15.35 9.10
CA ARG A 241 -0.47 15.76 7.75
C ARG A 241 -1.07 14.57 6.98
N VAL A 242 -0.40 13.42 7.00
CA VAL A 242 -0.88 12.20 6.35
C VAL A 242 -2.21 11.72 6.95
N MET A 243 -2.33 11.71 8.27
CA MET A 243 -3.59 11.34 8.95
C MET A 243 -4.74 12.29 8.58
N ARG A 244 -4.49 13.59 8.49
CA ARG A 244 -5.48 14.59 8.03
C ARG A 244 -5.87 14.37 6.57
N ASN A 245 -4.94 13.94 5.70
CA ASN A 245 -5.24 13.58 4.31
C ASN A 245 -6.14 12.33 4.24
N HIS A 246 -5.89 11.30 5.05
CA HIS A 246 -6.79 10.15 5.14
C HIS A 246 -8.19 10.53 5.65
N ARG A 247 -8.26 11.40 6.64
CA ARG A 247 -9.54 11.96 7.11
C ARG A 247 -10.26 12.72 5.98
N ALA A 248 -9.55 13.54 5.22
CA ALA A 248 -10.11 14.22 4.05
C ALA A 248 -10.68 13.26 3.01
N ALA A 249 -10.01 12.13 2.77
CA ALA A 249 -10.48 11.07 1.87
C ALA A 249 -11.77 10.39 2.40
N ALA A 250 -11.87 10.15 3.71
CA ALA A 250 -13.09 9.61 4.31
C ALA A 250 -14.31 10.53 4.16
N TYR A 251 -14.08 11.84 4.11
CA TYR A 251 -15.12 12.87 3.90
C TYR A 251 -15.31 13.28 2.42
N ASP A 252 -14.58 12.68 1.48
CA ASP A 252 -14.57 13.12 0.06
C ASP A 252 -14.24 14.62 -0.10
N ALA A 253 -13.39 15.16 0.77
CA ALA A 253 -13.07 16.58 0.85
C ALA A 253 -11.86 16.93 -0.04
N GLU A 254 -12.04 16.98 -1.36
CA GLU A 254 -10.97 17.17 -2.37
C GLU A 254 -10.10 18.42 -2.14
N GLY A 255 -10.67 19.47 -1.57
CA GLY A 255 -9.96 20.74 -1.28
C GLY A 255 -9.08 20.71 -0.02
N ALA A 256 -9.16 19.65 0.79
CA ALA A 256 -8.49 19.55 2.09
C ALA A 256 -7.14 18.82 2.06
N TYR A 257 -6.74 18.24 0.92
CA TYR A 257 -5.47 17.54 0.82
C TYR A 257 -4.27 18.48 0.84
N VAL A 258 -3.25 18.13 1.60
CA VAL A 258 -2.02 18.91 1.75
C VAL A 258 -0.80 18.08 1.32
N GLY A 259 0.05 18.67 0.45
CA GLY A 259 1.31 18.07 0.03
C GLY A 259 1.15 16.88 -0.93
N LEU A 260 0.09 16.84 -1.73
CA LEU A 260 -0.17 15.80 -2.73
C LEU A 260 -0.27 16.43 -4.13
N GLU A 261 0.53 15.94 -5.07
CA GLU A 261 0.39 16.25 -6.49
C GLU A 261 -0.82 15.49 -7.06
N ILE A 262 -0.89 14.18 -6.79
CA ILE A 262 -2.01 13.34 -7.19
C ILE A 262 -2.96 13.16 -6.02
N LYS A 263 -4.17 13.71 -6.17
CA LYS A 263 -5.21 13.62 -5.13
C LYS A 263 -5.96 12.30 -5.25
N PRO A 264 -6.16 11.58 -4.13
CA PRO A 264 -6.95 10.35 -4.14
C PRO A 264 -8.44 10.67 -4.31
N GLN A 265 -9.19 9.67 -4.80
CA GLN A 265 -10.65 9.72 -4.73
C GLN A 265 -11.09 9.43 -3.29
N GLY A 266 -12.00 10.25 -2.77
CA GLY A 266 -12.62 10.02 -1.49
C GLY A 266 -13.78 9.02 -1.54
N ILE A 267 -14.30 8.67 -0.38
CA ILE A 267 -15.45 7.76 -0.24
C ILE A 267 -16.73 8.48 -0.71
N LYS A 268 -17.32 7.99 -1.79
CA LYS A 268 -18.52 8.62 -2.37
C LYS A 268 -19.79 8.23 -1.61
N ALA A 269 -20.40 9.21 -0.92
CA ALA A 269 -21.58 9.00 -0.08
C ALA A 269 -22.77 8.37 -0.83
N GLN A 270 -22.97 8.74 -2.10
CA GLN A 270 -24.08 8.23 -2.92
C GLN A 270 -23.97 6.73 -3.24
N HIS A 271 -22.81 6.12 -3.06
CA HIS A 271 -22.53 4.72 -3.37
C HIS A 271 -22.21 3.89 -2.12
N THR A 272 -22.28 4.50 -0.95
CA THR A 272 -21.84 3.87 0.30
C THR A 272 -22.99 3.78 1.30
N PRO A 273 -23.22 2.62 1.95
CA PRO A 273 -24.21 2.53 3.02
C PRO A 273 -23.94 3.55 4.13
N ASP A 274 -24.96 4.32 4.50
CA ASP A 274 -24.84 5.42 5.46
C ASP A 274 -24.16 5.04 6.78
N TYR A 275 -24.47 3.85 7.31
CA TYR A 275 -23.90 3.41 8.58
C TYR A 275 -22.39 3.12 8.49
N LEU A 276 -21.91 2.60 7.35
CA LEU A 276 -20.49 2.39 7.08
C LEU A 276 -19.76 3.72 6.91
N LEU A 277 -20.32 4.65 6.14
CA LEU A 277 -19.73 5.97 5.95
C LEU A 277 -19.62 6.74 7.27
N LYS A 278 -20.64 6.70 8.11
CA LYS A 278 -20.61 7.32 9.45
C LYS A 278 -19.54 6.70 10.34
N ALA A 279 -19.40 5.38 10.32
CA ALA A 279 -18.35 4.71 11.09
C ALA A 279 -16.93 5.07 10.56
N ALA A 280 -16.76 5.11 9.24
CA ALA A 280 -15.50 5.47 8.59
C ALA A 280 -15.05 6.89 8.94
N THR A 281 -15.94 7.87 8.81
CA THR A 281 -15.64 9.28 9.16
C THR A 281 -15.36 9.43 10.64
N LYS A 282 -16.17 8.78 11.49
CA LYS A 282 -15.95 8.81 12.95
C LYS A 282 -14.61 8.20 13.35
N ALA A 283 -14.20 7.10 12.75
CA ALA A 283 -12.92 6.46 13.07
C ALA A 283 -11.73 7.41 12.84
N TRP A 284 -11.77 8.17 11.73
CA TRP A 284 -10.74 9.16 11.42
C TRP A 284 -10.86 10.45 12.25
N ASP A 285 -12.07 10.87 12.62
CA ASP A 285 -12.25 11.99 13.57
C ASP A 285 -11.61 11.66 14.92
N ASP A 286 -11.90 10.45 15.44
CA ASP A 286 -11.35 9.97 16.70
C ASP A 286 -9.81 9.85 16.64
N ALA A 287 -9.26 9.35 15.52
CA ALA A 287 -7.81 9.18 15.35
C ALA A 287 -7.03 10.50 15.25
N VAL A 288 -7.64 11.54 14.68
CA VAL A 288 -6.98 12.86 14.52
C VAL A 288 -7.15 13.73 15.78
N GLN A 289 -8.16 13.45 16.62
CA GLN A 289 -8.42 14.20 17.84
C GLN A 289 -7.48 13.83 19.00
N LEU A 290 -6.99 12.58 19.03
CA LEU A 290 -6.07 12.06 20.05
C LEU A 290 -4.62 12.42 19.75
#